data_5235ac558e957cd5e4ef591ed1fdf845
#
_entry.id   5235ac558e957cd5e4ef591ed1fdf845
#
_cell.length_a   1.000
_cell.length_b   1.000
_cell.length_c   1.000
_cell.angle_alpha   90.00
_cell.angle_beta   90.00
_cell.angle_gamma   90.00
#
_symmetry.space_group_name_H-M   'P 1'
#
loop_
_entity.id
_entity.type
_entity.pdbx_description
1 polymer ?
#
loop_
_entity_poly.entity_id
_entity_poly.type
_entity_poly.pdbx_seq_one_letter_code
_entity_poly.pdbx_strand_id
1 'polypeptide(L)'
;KEVVEQYGDLKKPETCIGTGPWMLERYEPNLRLTYVRNPNYFIPGLPNADGVDMSIETDPASAFAAWLAGRYDFAPEYGMVVRRSDLEAAKQRKPGLQMQDYTVVFGGITWTHLDQEPFKDVRVRRALAMATNWREVLETNAWSQGRGAPNPAVPAALKDWSIPIDQLPAEGRSLYEFDPAAAKRLLAEAGHASGFKTTFETTAGYGPDYMDAVEVTVAGWKKAGIEAEIKLKEYGAFISSTIFGKFDKMGGGLFGAWTDPDSYLYRYFIPGQALNASGVNDPKLTEMIRLQRRTFNVAKRREIIYDIQRYVSQQVLGLYGPSVSAMAAWEPYVKNFGPNIGHDYGGRLMAAWLDR
;
A
#
# COMPACT_ATOMS: atom_id res chain seq x y z
N LYS A 1 8.22 -25.48 2.66
CA LYS A 1 7.09 -26.37 2.91
C LYS A 1 7.48 -27.40 3.98
N GLU A 2 8.48 -28.21 3.73
CA GLU A 2 8.94 -29.30 4.60
C GLU A 2 9.26 -28.83 6.02
N VAL A 3 9.97 -27.69 6.17
CA VAL A 3 10.31 -27.10 7.47
C VAL A 3 9.05 -26.72 8.27
N VAL A 4 8.06 -26.09 7.62
CA VAL A 4 6.80 -25.70 8.28
C VAL A 4 5.97 -26.94 8.62
N GLU A 5 5.98 -27.97 7.77
CA GLU A 5 5.32 -29.25 8.07
C GLU A 5 5.97 -29.97 9.26
N GLN A 6 7.30 -29.89 9.39
CA GLN A 6 8.06 -30.54 10.46
C GLN A 6 8.04 -29.77 11.79
N TYR A 7 8.15 -28.41 11.75
CA TYR A 7 8.38 -27.60 12.93
C TYR A 7 7.22 -26.63 13.26
N GLY A 8 6.23 -26.52 12.40
CA GLY A 8 5.02 -25.72 12.60
C GLY A 8 5.17 -24.23 12.23
N ASP A 9 6.33 -23.63 12.45
CA ASP A 9 6.58 -22.22 12.11
C ASP A 9 8.07 -21.94 11.75
N LEU A 10 8.36 -20.67 11.39
CA LEU A 10 9.69 -20.21 11.01
C LEU A 10 10.26 -19.17 12.02
N LYS A 11 9.81 -19.19 13.25
CA LYS A 11 10.16 -18.17 14.26
C LYS A 11 11.47 -18.41 14.99
N LYS A 12 12.08 -19.58 14.81
CA LYS A 12 13.35 -19.90 15.44
C LYS A 12 14.48 -19.88 14.40
N PRO A 13 15.72 -19.55 14.78
CA PRO A 13 16.86 -19.55 13.86
C PRO A 13 16.99 -20.86 13.07
N GLU A 14 16.87 -22.00 13.75
CA GLU A 14 16.98 -23.34 13.17
C GLU A 14 15.84 -23.70 12.21
N THR A 15 14.69 -23.01 12.28
CA THR A 15 13.54 -23.21 11.38
C THR A 15 13.39 -22.12 10.33
N CYS A 16 14.06 -20.98 10.51
CA CYS A 16 14.05 -19.87 9.56
C CYS A 16 15.03 -20.11 8.40
N ILE A 17 14.78 -21.15 7.62
CA ILE A 17 15.63 -21.58 6.51
C ILE A 17 15.15 -20.93 5.22
N GLY A 18 16.06 -20.24 4.53
CA GLY A 18 15.77 -19.55 3.26
C GLY A 18 17.02 -19.40 2.39
N THR A 19 16.82 -18.87 1.18
CA THR A 19 17.89 -18.62 0.20
C THR A 19 18.30 -17.14 0.15
N GLY A 20 17.84 -16.34 1.12
CA GLY A 20 18.12 -14.90 1.19
C GLY A 20 19.56 -14.58 1.61
N PRO A 21 19.96 -13.29 1.51
CA PRO A 21 21.30 -12.83 1.87
C PRO A 21 21.58 -12.87 3.37
N TRP A 22 20.53 -12.99 4.18
CA TRP A 22 20.58 -12.95 5.62
C TRP A 22 20.05 -14.23 6.24
N MET A 23 20.65 -14.67 7.34
CA MET A 23 20.19 -15.77 8.18
C MET A 23 19.77 -15.21 9.54
N LEU A 24 18.63 -15.63 10.05
CA LEU A 24 18.20 -15.26 11.41
C LEU A 24 19.12 -15.91 12.42
N GLU A 25 19.83 -15.11 13.19
CA GLU A 25 20.68 -15.58 14.31
C GLU A 25 19.91 -15.58 15.63
N ARG A 26 19.10 -14.52 15.84
CA ARG A 26 18.37 -14.33 17.11
C ARG A 26 17.04 -13.63 16.85
N TYR A 27 16.00 -14.12 17.52
CA TYR A 27 14.71 -13.47 17.60
C TYR A 27 14.30 -13.31 19.06
N GLU A 28 14.17 -12.08 19.50
CA GLU A 28 13.63 -11.70 20.80
C GLU A 28 12.27 -11.04 20.57
N PRO A 29 11.15 -11.73 20.87
CA PRO A 29 9.81 -11.24 20.61
C PRO A 29 9.58 -9.84 21.20
N ASN A 30 9.01 -8.94 20.39
CA ASN A 30 8.73 -7.54 20.72
C ASN A 30 9.97 -6.69 21.07
N LEU A 31 11.18 -7.17 20.84
CA LEU A 31 12.41 -6.46 21.18
C LEU A 31 13.33 -6.31 19.95
N ARG A 32 13.75 -7.43 19.34
CA ARG A 32 14.80 -7.40 18.32
C ARG A 32 14.83 -8.65 17.44
N LEU A 33 15.27 -8.46 16.19
CA LEU A 33 15.76 -9.52 15.30
C LEU A 33 17.22 -9.21 14.95
N THR A 34 18.09 -10.22 15.09
CA THR A 34 19.49 -10.14 14.66
C THR A 34 19.70 -11.11 13.50
N TYR A 35 20.29 -10.60 12.44
CA TYR A 35 20.63 -11.36 11.24
C TYR A 35 22.12 -11.33 10.98
N VAL A 36 22.67 -12.44 10.52
CA VAL A 36 24.05 -12.57 10.06
C VAL A 36 24.08 -12.83 8.56
N ARG A 37 25.21 -12.55 7.93
CA ARG A 37 25.46 -12.84 6.51
C ARG A 37 25.24 -14.33 6.23
N ASN A 38 24.50 -14.63 5.14
CA ASN A 38 24.42 -15.99 4.63
C ASN A 38 25.67 -16.32 3.79
N PRO A 39 26.55 -17.19 4.27
CA PRO A 39 27.80 -17.52 3.53
C PRO A 39 27.54 -18.27 2.22
N ASN A 40 26.35 -18.85 2.08
CA ASN A 40 25.92 -19.59 0.90
C ASN A 40 24.97 -18.78 0.00
N TYR A 41 24.96 -17.44 0.14
CA TYR A 41 24.13 -16.62 -0.71
C TYR A 41 24.59 -16.71 -2.17
N PHE A 42 23.63 -16.89 -3.08
CA PHE A 42 23.92 -17.24 -4.48
C PHE A 42 24.50 -16.08 -5.32
N ILE A 43 24.47 -14.83 -4.84
CA ILE A 43 25.10 -13.70 -5.51
C ILE A 43 26.49 -13.48 -4.89
N PRO A 44 27.57 -13.70 -5.64
CA PRO A 44 28.91 -13.53 -5.11
C PRO A 44 29.19 -12.10 -4.59
N GLY A 45 29.84 -11.99 -3.44
CA GLY A 45 30.24 -10.71 -2.85
C GLY A 45 29.12 -10.00 -2.06
N LEU A 46 27.92 -10.54 -2.04
CA LEU A 46 26.81 -10.00 -1.24
C LEU A 46 26.40 -10.97 -0.12
N PRO A 47 25.81 -10.44 0.97
CA PRO A 47 25.62 -9.03 1.30
C PRO A 47 26.93 -8.34 1.68
N ASN A 48 27.00 -7.01 1.57
CA ASN A 48 28.21 -6.23 1.92
C ASN A 48 28.42 -6.13 3.43
N ALA A 49 27.36 -5.91 4.20
CA ALA A 49 27.44 -5.87 5.66
C ALA A 49 27.57 -7.27 6.26
N ASP A 50 28.12 -7.37 7.48
CA ASP A 50 28.29 -8.64 8.20
C ASP A 50 26.98 -9.12 8.84
N GLY A 51 26.08 -8.19 9.19
CA GLY A 51 24.80 -8.48 9.78
C GLY A 51 23.85 -7.29 9.77
N VAL A 52 22.64 -7.51 10.25
CA VAL A 52 21.59 -6.51 10.42
C VAL A 52 20.93 -6.71 11.78
N ASP A 53 20.94 -5.67 12.60
CA ASP A 53 20.17 -5.60 13.84
C ASP A 53 18.90 -4.77 13.60
N MET A 54 17.74 -5.37 13.85
CA MET A 54 16.43 -4.72 13.70
C MET A 54 15.77 -4.62 15.07
N SER A 55 15.69 -3.42 15.63
CA SER A 55 14.92 -3.17 16.85
C SER A 55 13.44 -3.08 16.54
N ILE A 56 12.61 -3.64 17.41
CA ILE A 56 11.15 -3.54 17.35
C ILE A 56 10.73 -2.41 18.30
N GLU A 57 10.54 -1.23 17.75
CA GLU A 57 10.05 -0.06 18.49
C GLU A 57 8.57 0.15 18.15
N THR A 58 7.73 0.30 19.16
CA THR A 58 6.27 0.50 18.94
C THR A 58 5.86 1.96 19.06
N ASP A 59 6.70 2.80 19.67
CA ASP A 59 6.47 4.24 19.80
C ASP A 59 7.31 5.03 18.79
N PRO A 60 6.68 5.73 17.83
CA PRO A 60 7.40 6.47 16.78
C PRO A 60 8.32 7.56 17.30
N ALA A 61 7.93 8.27 18.39
CA ALA A 61 8.75 9.34 18.94
C ALA A 61 10.02 8.80 19.59
N SER A 62 9.90 7.69 20.31
CA SER A 62 11.05 6.99 20.91
C SER A 62 12.01 6.45 19.86
N ALA A 63 11.48 5.85 18.78
CA ALA A 63 12.28 5.36 17.66
C ALA A 63 13.04 6.49 16.96
N PHE A 64 12.39 7.61 16.72
CA PHE A 64 12.99 8.79 16.10
C PHE A 64 14.07 9.40 17.01
N ALA A 65 13.82 9.51 18.33
CA ALA A 65 14.79 9.99 19.30
C ALA A 65 16.02 9.07 19.39
N ALA A 66 15.82 7.75 19.33
CA ALA A 66 16.92 6.77 19.34
C ALA A 66 17.80 6.90 18.10
N TRP A 67 17.20 7.12 16.90
CA TRP A 67 17.95 7.40 15.69
C TRP A 67 18.75 8.71 15.79
N LEU A 68 18.13 9.80 16.27
CA LEU A 68 18.82 11.08 16.46
C LEU A 68 20.02 10.95 17.44
N ALA A 69 19.90 10.07 18.44
CA ALA A 69 20.97 9.75 19.38
C ALA A 69 22.05 8.82 18.79
N GLY A 70 21.92 8.41 17.52
CA GLY A 70 22.92 7.58 16.83
C GLY A 70 22.84 6.08 17.14
N ARG A 71 21.69 5.59 17.64
CA ARG A 71 21.49 4.16 17.89
C ARG A 71 21.19 3.38 16.62
N TYR A 72 20.69 4.05 15.58
CA TYR A 72 20.31 3.46 14.29
C TYR A 72 21.00 4.18 13.15
N ASP A 73 21.32 3.45 12.10
CA ASP A 73 22.05 3.96 10.94
C ASP A 73 21.11 4.71 9.97
N PHE A 74 19.81 4.41 9.99
CA PHE A 74 18.78 5.09 9.21
C PHE A 74 17.53 5.39 10.03
N ALA A 75 16.80 6.42 9.60
CA ALA A 75 15.54 6.81 10.23
C ALA A 75 14.53 5.66 10.22
N PRO A 76 13.66 5.58 11.23
CA PRO A 76 12.59 4.59 11.24
C PRO A 76 11.77 4.60 9.95
N GLU A 77 11.50 3.42 9.43
CA GLU A 77 10.65 3.17 8.27
C GLU A 77 9.59 2.12 8.64
N TYR A 78 8.62 1.85 7.76
CA TYR A 78 7.57 0.86 7.96
C TYR A 78 6.74 1.01 9.24
N GLY A 79 5.57 1.59 9.09
CA GLY A 79 4.61 1.73 10.18
C GLY A 79 5.02 2.72 11.27
N MET A 80 6.21 3.25 11.18
CA MET A 80 6.71 4.31 12.04
C MET A 80 6.57 5.64 11.32
N VAL A 81 5.64 6.47 11.81
CA VAL A 81 5.40 7.79 11.22
C VAL A 81 6.45 8.77 11.70
N VAL A 82 7.51 8.94 10.92
CA VAL A 82 8.38 10.11 11.08
C VAL A 82 7.86 11.21 10.16
N ARG A 83 7.42 12.30 10.75
CA ARG A 83 6.90 13.43 9.98
C ARG A 83 8.00 14.04 9.13
N ARG A 84 7.65 14.46 7.92
CA ARG A 84 8.59 15.17 7.03
C ARG A 84 9.25 16.36 7.73
N SER A 85 8.48 17.16 8.46
CA SER A 85 8.98 18.31 9.22
C SER A 85 10.06 17.93 10.24
N ASP A 86 9.93 16.75 10.87
CA ASP A 86 10.91 16.27 11.86
C ASP A 86 12.22 15.88 11.19
N LEU A 87 12.14 15.22 10.02
CA LEU A 87 13.33 14.90 9.21
C LEU A 87 14.02 16.15 8.68
N GLU A 88 13.26 17.14 8.22
CA GLU A 88 13.78 18.44 7.78
C GLU A 88 14.47 19.19 8.92
N ALA A 89 13.90 19.17 10.14
CA ALA A 89 14.52 19.72 11.34
C ALA A 89 15.78 18.95 11.75
N ALA A 90 15.78 17.61 11.60
CA ALA A 90 16.98 16.79 11.83
C ALA A 90 18.10 17.14 10.84
N LYS A 91 17.78 17.36 9.57
CA LYS A 91 18.72 17.80 8.54
C LYS A 91 19.38 19.14 8.84
N GLN A 92 18.63 20.09 9.41
CA GLN A 92 19.20 21.37 9.84
C GLN A 92 20.24 21.21 10.96
N ARG A 93 20.02 20.26 11.88
CA ARG A 93 20.94 19.95 12.99
C ARG A 93 22.12 19.09 12.57
N LYS A 94 21.92 18.21 11.60
CA LYS A 94 22.91 17.29 11.02
C LYS A 94 22.98 17.50 9.49
N PRO A 95 23.67 18.54 8.97
CA PRO A 95 23.67 18.86 7.54
C PRO A 95 24.18 17.74 6.63
N GLY A 96 24.97 16.80 7.18
CA GLY A 96 25.47 15.61 6.47
C GLY A 96 24.42 14.55 6.18
N LEU A 97 23.29 14.52 6.88
CA LEU A 97 22.24 13.51 6.65
C LEU A 97 21.87 13.39 5.17
N GLN A 98 21.76 12.18 4.69
CA GLN A 98 21.18 11.90 3.38
C GLN A 98 19.66 11.85 3.50
N MET A 99 18.95 12.43 2.53
CA MET A 99 17.50 12.44 2.51
C MET A 99 17.00 12.25 1.08
N GLN A 100 15.93 11.50 0.93
CA GLN A 100 15.29 11.25 -0.36
C GLN A 100 13.78 11.22 -0.24
N ASP A 101 13.11 12.00 -1.09
CA ASP A 101 11.68 11.87 -1.33
C ASP A 101 11.39 10.65 -2.21
N TYR A 102 10.33 9.92 -1.86
CA TYR A 102 9.88 8.81 -2.68
C TYR A 102 8.36 8.64 -2.57
N THR A 103 7.76 8.08 -3.61
CA THR A 103 6.34 7.72 -3.58
C THR A 103 6.22 6.23 -3.30
N VAL A 104 5.40 5.88 -2.32
CA VAL A 104 5.18 4.48 -1.96
C VAL A 104 4.32 3.77 -3.00
N VAL A 105 4.59 2.48 -3.25
CA VAL A 105 3.85 1.66 -4.22
C VAL A 105 2.61 0.99 -3.62
N PHE A 106 2.12 1.48 -2.49
CA PHE A 106 0.87 1.05 -1.89
C PHE A 106 -0.02 2.27 -1.59
N GLY A 107 -1.29 2.02 -1.35
CA GLY A 107 -2.26 3.04 -0.98
C GLY A 107 -3.48 2.39 -0.36
N GLY A 108 -4.41 3.22 0.09
CA GLY A 108 -5.71 2.73 0.57
C GLY A 108 -6.50 2.07 -0.56
N ILE A 109 -7.29 1.07 -0.21
CA ILE A 109 -8.28 0.48 -1.10
C ILE A 109 -9.58 0.27 -0.34
N THR A 110 -10.70 0.54 -1.02
CA THR A 110 -12.02 0.13 -0.55
C THR A 110 -12.56 -0.95 -1.47
N TRP A 111 -12.92 -2.06 -0.89
CA TRP A 111 -13.59 -3.18 -1.55
C TRP A 111 -15.09 -3.11 -1.33
N THR A 112 -15.84 -3.44 -2.37
CA THR A 112 -17.29 -3.65 -2.34
C THR A 112 -17.60 -4.97 -3.02
N HIS A 113 -18.66 -5.67 -2.61
CA HIS A 113 -19.12 -6.84 -3.35
C HIS A 113 -19.80 -6.42 -4.64
N LEU A 114 -19.17 -6.68 -5.80
CA LEU A 114 -19.66 -6.21 -7.12
C LEU A 114 -20.93 -6.94 -7.59
N ASP A 115 -21.30 -8.04 -6.97
CA ASP A 115 -22.48 -8.85 -7.24
C ASP A 115 -23.65 -8.56 -6.29
N GLN A 116 -23.45 -7.69 -5.29
CA GLN A 116 -24.45 -7.36 -4.27
C GLN A 116 -24.96 -5.93 -4.37
N GLU A 117 -26.25 -5.76 -4.08
CA GLU A 117 -26.84 -4.41 -3.94
C GLU A 117 -26.33 -3.72 -2.66
N PRO A 118 -26.11 -2.41 -2.70
CA PRO A 118 -26.29 -1.51 -3.86
C PRO A 118 -25.06 -1.41 -4.78
N PHE A 119 -23.96 -2.11 -4.47
CA PHE A 119 -22.65 -1.95 -5.13
C PHE A 119 -22.57 -2.64 -6.50
N LYS A 120 -23.56 -3.45 -6.87
CA LYS A 120 -23.70 -4.00 -8.22
C LYS A 120 -23.86 -2.89 -9.25
N ASP A 121 -24.56 -1.81 -8.90
CA ASP A 121 -24.72 -0.66 -9.78
C ASP A 121 -23.42 0.17 -9.85
N VAL A 122 -22.88 0.34 -11.05
CA VAL A 122 -21.67 1.13 -11.28
C VAL A 122 -21.83 2.61 -10.87
N ARG A 123 -23.05 3.16 -10.92
CA ARG A 123 -23.34 4.54 -10.50
C ARG A 123 -23.12 4.72 -9.01
N VAL A 124 -23.48 3.71 -8.20
CA VAL A 124 -23.23 3.71 -6.75
C VAL A 124 -21.73 3.68 -6.46
N ARG A 125 -20.97 2.83 -7.15
CA ARG A 125 -19.52 2.77 -6.99
C ARG A 125 -18.83 4.07 -7.42
N ARG A 126 -19.31 4.68 -8.51
CA ARG A 126 -18.84 5.99 -8.97
C ARG A 126 -19.15 7.09 -7.95
N ALA A 127 -20.33 7.07 -7.35
CA ALA A 127 -20.71 8.01 -6.31
C ALA A 127 -19.79 7.89 -5.07
N LEU A 128 -19.44 6.68 -4.66
CA LEU A 128 -18.45 6.45 -3.58
C LEU A 128 -17.09 7.07 -3.94
N ALA A 129 -16.59 6.85 -5.15
CA ALA A 129 -15.31 7.42 -5.60
C ALA A 129 -15.35 8.96 -5.60
N MET A 130 -16.37 9.57 -6.20
CA MET A 130 -16.52 11.04 -6.26
C MET A 130 -16.79 11.69 -4.91
N ALA A 131 -17.28 10.93 -3.93
CA ALA A 131 -17.46 11.37 -2.54
C ALA A 131 -16.21 11.14 -1.68
N THR A 132 -15.14 10.59 -2.22
CA THR A 132 -13.86 10.39 -1.51
C THR A 132 -12.93 11.57 -1.74
N ASN A 133 -12.60 12.32 -0.68
CA ASN A 133 -11.69 13.47 -0.77
C ASN A 133 -10.24 13.04 -0.62
N TRP A 134 -9.66 12.49 -1.68
CA TRP A 134 -8.28 12.00 -1.66
C TRP A 134 -7.23 13.09 -1.40
N ARG A 135 -7.54 14.35 -1.66
CA ARG A 135 -6.64 15.48 -1.34
C ARG A 135 -6.57 15.71 0.16
N GLU A 136 -7.72 15.73 0.83
CA GLU A 136 -7.81 15.82 2.29
C GLU A 136 -7.13 14.62 2.96
N VAL A 137 -7.27 13.40 2.40
CA VAL A 137 -6.52 12.22 2.83
C VAL A 137 -5.01 12.45 2.78
N LEU A 138 -4.47 13.08 1.73
CA LEU A 138 -3.04 13.41 1.65
C LEU A 138 -2.66 14.53 2.63
N GLU A 139 -3.51 15.53 2.83
CA GLU A 139 -3.24 16.66 3.72
C GLU A 139 -3.20 16.24 5.20
N THR A 140 -4.08 15.34 5.61
CA THR A 140 -4.12 14.80 6.98
C THR A 140 -3.02 13.78 7.27
N ASN A 141 -2.48 13.13 6.24
CA ASN A 141 -1.44 12.13 6.41
C ASN A 141 -0.08 12.74 6.79
N ALA A 142 0.48 12.31 7.92
CA ALA A 142 1.70 12.88 8.48
C ALA A 142 2.96 12.63 7.63
N TRP A 143 2.98 11.57 6.81
CA TRP A 143 4.11 11.29 5.92
C TRP A 143 4.14 12.24 4.73
N SER A 144 2.98 12.40 4.10
CA SER A 144 2.89 13.14 2.84
C SER A 144 2.75 14.64 3.03
N GLN A 145 2.06 15.09 4.08
CA GLN A 145 1.72 16.50 4.29
C GLN A 145 1.21 17.16 2.99
N GLY A 146 0.22 16.52 2.38
CA GLY A 146 -0.39 16.96 1.13
C GLY A 146 0.31 16.48 -0.16
N ARG A 147 1.43 15.76 -0.07
CA ARG A 147 2.18 15.28 -1.25
C ARG A 147 1.80 13.85 -1.60
N GLY A 148 1.55 13.61 -2.86
CA GLY A 148 1.18 12.30 -3.38
C GLY A 148 0.43 12.41 -4.68
N ALA A 149 -0.12 11.30 -5.13
CA ALA A 149 -0.88 11.22 -6.38
C ALA A 149 -1.99 10.18 -6.29
N PRO A 150 -3.12 10.39 -7.00
CA PRO A 150 -4.17 9.39 -7.09
C PRO A 150 -3.67 8.12 -7.82
N ASN A 151 -4.25 6.99 -7.46
CA ASN A 151 -3.91 5.69 -8.01
C ASN A 151 -4.99 5.19 -8.98
N PRO A 152 -4.71 5.02 -10.27
CA PRO A 152 -5.64 4.43 -11.24
C PRO A 152 -5.43 2.91 -11.36
N ALA A 153 -5.70 2.14 -10.31
CA ALA A 153 -5.51 0.68 -10.22
C ALA A 153 -4.04 0.18 -10.21
N VAL A 154 -3.13 0.90 -10.85
CA VAL A 154 -1.68 0.70 -10.74
C VAL A 154 -1.12 1.91 -9.98
N PRO A 155 -0.33 1.71 -8.91
CA PRO A 155 0.15 2.82 -8.09
C PRO A 155 0.94 3.86 -8.88
N ALA A 156 0.70 5.15 -8.58
CA ALA A 156 1.38 6.27 -9.23
C ALA A 156 2.91 6.23 -9.07
N ALA A 157 3.42 5.52 -8.06
CA ALA A 157 4.85 5.26 -7.88
C ALA A 157 5.48 4.45 -9.03
N LEU A 158 4.70 3.62 -9.70
CA LEU A 158 5.12 2.88 -10.90
C LEU A 158 4.96 3.73 -12.16
N LYS A 159 5.67 4.85 -12.22
CA LYS A 159 5.51 5.94 -13.21
C LYS A 159 5.39 5.48 -14.66
N ASP A 160 6.16 4.45 -15.05
CA ASP A 160 6.12 3.92 -16.42
C ASP A 160 4.89 3.05 -16.71
N TRP A 161 4.17 2.62 -15.70
CA TRP A 161 3.06 1.68 -15.78
C TRP A 161 1.74 2.25 -15.30
N SER A 162 1.77 3.30 -14.50
CA SER A 162 0.58 4.01 -14.04
C SER A 162 0.17 5.03 -15.09
N ILE A 163 -1.06 4.94 -15.59
CA ILE A 163 -1.57 5.90 -16.58
C ILE A 163 -1.74 7.28 -15.91
N PRO A 164 -1.27 8.37 -16.53
CA PRO A 164 -1.58 9.72 -16.08
C PRO A 164 -3.10 9.96 -16.03
N ILE A 165 -3.59 10.59 -14.97
CA ILE A 165 -5.04 10.79 -14.76
C ILE A 165 -5.70 11.57 -15.92
N ASP A 166 -5.00 12.52 -16.52
CA ASP A 166 -5.47 13.28 -17.68
C ASP A 166 -5.63 12.44 -18.95
N GLN A 167 -5.01 11.27 -19.02
CA GLN A 167 -5.15 10.30 -20.11
C GLN A 167 -6.28 9.27 -19.88
N LEU A 168 -6.94 9.32 -18.72
CA LEU A 168 -8.15 8.54 -18.49
C LEU A 168 -9.34 9.15 -19.27
N PRO A 169 -10.35 8.35 -19.65
CA PRO A 169 -11.63 8.87 -20.13
C PRO A 169 -12.26 9.84 -19.12
N ALA A 170 -13.12 10.75 -19.58
CA ALA A 170 -13.75 11.76 -18.72
C ALA A 170 -14.43 11.15 -17.47
N GLU A 171 -15.14 10.04 -17.67
CA GLU A 171 -15.78 9.28 -16.59
C GLU A 171 -14.77 8.67 -15.59
N GLY A 172 -13.59 8.29 -16.07
CA GLY A 172 -12.50 7.80 -15.21
C GLY A 172 -11.81 8.93 -14.45
N ARG A 173 -11.65 10.10 -15.07
CA ARG A 173 -11.08 11.30 -14.40
C ARG A 173 -11.97 11.78 -13.26
N SER A 174 -13.30 11.79 -13.47
CA SER A 174 -14.26 12.24 -12.46
C SER A 174 -14.19 11.46 -11.14
N LEU A 175 -13.66 10.23 -11.15
CA LEU A 175 -13.48 9.44 -9.92
C LEU A 175 -12.48 10.10 -8.93
N TYR A 176 -11.62 10.98 -9.44
CA TYR A 176 -10.59 11.67 -8.66
C TYR A 176 -10.95 13.14 -8.36
N GLU A 177 -12.16 13.55 -8.72
CA GLU A 177 -12.71 14.87 -8.41
C GLU A 177 -13.67 14.74 -7.24
N PHE A 178 -13.37 15.42 -6.13
CA PHE A 178 -14.26 15.42 -4.96
C PHE A 178 -15.51 16.26 -5.25
N ASP A 179 -16.61 15.61 -5.62
CA ASP A 179 -17.91 16.23 -5.88
C ASP A 179 -19.06 15.43 -5.21
N PRO A 180 -19.30 15.65 -3.90
CA PRO A 180 -20.40 14.99 -3.20
C PRO A 180 -21.78 15.34 -3.79
N ALA A 181 -21.93 16.49 -4.45
CA ALA A 181 -23.20 16.87 -5.07
C ALA A 181 -23.49 16.04 -6.33
N ALA A 182 -22.47 15.82 -7.19
CA ALA A 182 -22.58 14.91 -8.32
C ALA A 182 -22.77 13.46 -7.83
N ALA A 183 -22.06 13.03 -6.79
CA ALA A 183 -22.25 11.72 -6.17
C ALA A 183 -23.70 11.51 -5.72
N LYS A 184 -24.30 12.52 -5.06
CA LYS A 184 -25.69 12.46 -4.63
C LYS A 184 -26.68 12.35 -5.82
N ARG A 185 -26.40 13.01 -6.93
CA ARG A 185 -27.22 12.88 -8.17
C ARG A 185 -27.13 11.45 -8.71
N LEU A 186 -25.93 10.88 -8.81
CA LEU A 186 -25.74 9.49 -9.26
C LEU A 186 -26.47 8.49 -8.36
N LEU A 187 -26.47 8.70 -7.05
CA LEU A 187 -27.22 7.86 -6.12
C LEU A 187 -28.72 7.96 -6.36
N ALA A 188 -29.25 9.16 -6.60
CA ALA A 188 -30.68 9.35 -6.92
C ALA A 188 -31.06 8.64 -8.24
N GLU A 189 -30.24 8.74 -9.28
CA GLU A 189 -30.41 8.02 -10.55
C GLU A 189 -30.34 6.49 -10.38
N ALA A 190 -29.57 6.01 -9.41
CA ALA A 190 -29.46 4.60 -9.04
C ALA A 190 -30.60 4.12 -8.11
N GLY A 191 -31.59 4.98 -7.78
CA GLY A 191 -32.71 4.63 -6.91
C GLY A 191 -32.47 4.90 -5.40
N HIS A 192 -31.37 5.58 -5.06
CA HIS A 192 -30.99 5.89 -3.68
C HIS A 192 -31.03 7.40 -3.39
N ALA A 193 -32.12 8.08 -3.78
CA ALA A 193 -32.27 9.54 -3.60
C ALA A 193 -32.16 10.00 -2.14
N SER A 194 -32.56 9.15 -1.19
CA SER A 194 -32.45 9.40 0.27
C SER A 194 -31.11 8.95 0.85
N GLY A 195 -30.17 8.50 0.01
CA GLY A 195 -28.96 7.84 0.47
C GLY A 195 -29.21 6.41 0.96
N PHE A 196 -28.20 5.82 1.63
CA PHE A 196 -28.33 4.49 2.24
C PHE A 196 -27.35 4.32 3.41
N LYS A 197 -27.62 3.33 4.26
CA LYS A 197 -26.71 2.91 5.34
C LYS A 197 -25.95 1.67 4.94
N THR A 198 -24.69 1.59 5.37
CA THR A 198 -23.81 0.45 5.09
C THR A 198 -22.81 0.24 6.23
N THR A 199 -22.02 -0.83 6.17
CA THR A 199 -20.89 -1.07 7.06
C THR A 199 -19.59 -0.97 6.29
N PHE A 200 -18.54 -0.48 6.95
CA PHE A 200 -17.19 -0.40 6.42
C PHE A 200 -16.22 -1.10 7.39
N GLU A 201 -15.81 -2.30 7.03
CA GLU A 201 -14.97 -3.14 7.86
C GLU A 201 -13.50 -2.86 7.60
N THR A 202 -12.74 -2.56 8.66
CA THR A 202 -11.31 -2.23 8.56
C THR A 202 -10.57 -2.57 9.86
N THR A 203 -9.33 -2.11 10.02
CA THR A 203 -8.51 -2.33 11.22
C THR A 203 -7.75 -1.07 11.62
N ALA A 204 -7.58 -0.86 12.91
CA ALA A 204 -6.66 0.15 13.44
C ALA A 204 -5.19 -0.31 13.44
N GLY A 205 -4.92 -1.57 13.07
CA GLY A 205 -3.58 -2.15 13.08
C GLY A 205 -2.60 -1.54 12.06
N TYR A 206 -3.09 -0.72 11.11
CA TYR A 206 -2.26 0.06 10.21
C TYR A 206 -1.80 1.42 10.78
N GLY A 207 -2.22 1.74 12.00
CA GLY A 207 -1.82 2.94 12.70
C GLY A 207 -2.75 4.15 12.51
N PRO A 208 -2.46 5.26 13.22
CA PRO A 208 -3.34 6.43 13.29
C PRO A 208 -3.54 7.12 11.93
N ASP A 209 -2.49 7.32 11.13
CA ASP A 209 -2.63 7.99 9.82
C ASP A 209 -3.55 7.25 8.86
N TYR A 210 -3.58 5.92 8.94
CA TYR A 210 -4.54 5.14 8.16
C TYR A 210 -5.97 5.35 8.67
N MET A 211 -6.15 5.44 9.99
CA MET A 211 -7.48 5.69 10.57
C MET A 211 -7.98 7.10 10.25
N ASP A 212 -7.12 8.11 10.28
CA ASP A 212 -7.45 9.46 9.84
C ASP A 212 -7.94 9.47 8.37
N ALA A 213 -7.25 8.74 7.49
CA ALA A 213 -7.67 8.58 6.09
C ALA A 213 -9.03 7.88 5.96
N VAL A 214 -9.31 6.89 6.80
CA VAL A 214 -10.63 6.21 6.88
C VAL A 214 -11.70 7.18 7.30
N GLU A 215 -11.48 7.97 8.33
CA GLU A 215 -12.45 8.95 8.84
C GLU A 215 -12.75 10.04 7.81
N VAL A 216 -11.74 10.59 7.15
CA VAL A 216 -11.89 11.56 6.04
C VAL A 216 -12.73 10.94 4.92
N THR A 217 -12.46 9.69 4.55
CA THR A 217 -13.17 8.98 3.49
C THR A 217 -14.66 8.81 3.85
N VAL A 218 -14.96 8.30 5.04
CA VAL A 218 -16.34 8.09 5.52
C VAL A 218 -17.10 9.42 5.69
N ALA A 219 -16.42 10.47 6.15
CA ALA A 219 -17.00 11.81 6.23
C ALA A 219 -17.37 12.38 4.84
N GLY A 220 -16.55 12.10 3.83
CA GLY A 220 -16.86 12.44 2.44
C GLY A 220 -18.10 11.70 1.92
N TRP A 221 -18.21 10.40 2.15
CA TRP A 221 -19.36 9.59 1.79
C TRP A 221 -20.65 10.09 2.44
N LYS A 222 -20.58 10.48 3.72
CA LYS A 222 -21.72 11.06 4.44
C LYS A 222 -22.25 12.33 3.77
N LYS A 223 -21.37 13.19 3.20
CA LYS A 223 -21.79 14.38 2.45
C LYS A 223 -22.62 14.04 1.21
N ALA A 224 -22.40 12.85 0.62
CA ALA A 224 -23.20 12.34 -0.50
C ALA A 224 -24.47 11.57 -0.06
N GLY A 225 -24.67 11.35 1.23
CA GLY A 225 -25.82 10.60 1.77
C GLY A 225 -25.53 9.11 2.02
N ILE A 226 -24.26 8.68 2.00
CA ILE A 226 -23.87 7.31 2.33
C ILE A 226 -23.39 7.27 3.78
N GLU A 227 -24.16 6.65 4.67
CA GLU A 227 -23.83 6.51 6.08
C GLU A 227 -23.12 5.16 6.31
N ALA A 228 -21.80 5.18 6.34
CA ALA A 228 -20.99 3.99 6.58
C ALA A 228 -20.60 3.90 8.07
N GLU A 229 -21.01 2.82 8.75
CA GLU A 229 -20.57 2.50 10.09
C GLU A 229 -19.22 1.80 10.03
N ILE A 230 -18.19 2.37 10.68
CA ILE A 230 -16.85 1.75 10.72
C ILE A 230 -16.88 0.56 11.69
N LYS A 231 -16.55 -0.63 11.18
CA LYS A 231 -16.42 -1.87 11.95
C LYS A 231 -14.93 -2.23 12.07
N LEU A 232 -14.36 -2.00 13.25
CA LEU A 232 -12.96 -2.33 13.52
C LEU A 232 -12.80 -3.81 13.84
N LYS A 233 -11.88 -4.47 13.14
CA LYS A 233 -11.40 -5.81 13.45
C LYS A 233 -9.99 -5.75 14.06
N GLU A 234 -9.70 -6.71 14.93
CA GLU A 234 -8.33 -6.98 15.33
C GLU A 234 -7.47 -7.33 14.11
N TYR A 235 -6.19 -6.93 14.11
CA TYR A 235 -5.34 -6.99 12.92
C TYR A 235 -5.19 -8.40 12.34
N GLY A 236 -4.97 -9.41 13.16
CA GLY A 236 -4.85 -10.79 12.69
C GLY A 236 -6.15 -11.34 12.10
N ALA A 237 -7.30 -11.01 12.73
CA ALA A 237 -8.62 -11.36 12.21
C ALA A 237 -8.92 -10.61 10.89
N PHE A 238 -8.52 -9.35 10.77
CA PHE A 238 -8.64 -8.57 9.55
C PHE A 238 -7.84 -9.19 8.40
N ILE A 239 -6.55 -9.47 8.63
CA ILE A 239 -5.65 -10.07 7.62
C ILE A 239 -6.09 -11.48 7.20
N SER A 240 -6.72 -12.24 8.09
CA SER A 240 -7.20 -13.60 7.76
C SER A 240 -8.60 -13.64 7.13
N SER A 241 -9.31 -12.52 7.05
CA SER A 241 -10.69 -12.47 6.56
C SER A 241 -10.95 -11.33 5.57
N THR A 242 -10.90 -10.07 6.01
CA THR A 242 -11.39 -8.91 5.24
C THR A 242 -10.62 -8.70 3.94
N ILE A 243 -9.28 -8.85 3.95
CA ILE A 243 -8.47 -8.71 2.73
C ILE A 243 -8.76 -9.81 1.68
N PHE A 244 -9.40 -10.90 2.08
CA PHE A 244 -9.83 -12.00 1.20
C PHE A 244 -11.32 -11.94 0.85
N GLY A 245 -11.96 -10.78 1.01
CA GLY A 245 -13.36 -10.59 0.64
C GLY A 245 -14.37 -11.13 1.66
N LYS A 246 -13.94 -11.51 2.87
CA LYS A 246 -14.84 -11.97 3.93
C LYS A 246 -15.28 -10.81 4.81
N PHE A 247 -16.02 -9.88 4.24
CA PHE A 247 -16.66 -8.73 4.91
C PHE A 247 -18.15 -8.68 4.54
N ASP A 248 -18.97 -7.96 5.29
CA ASP A 248 -20.42 -7.90 5.05
C ASP A 248 -20.77 -7.05 3.82
N LYS A 249 -20.51 -5.75 3.85
CA LYS A 249 -20.89 -4.80 2.78
C LYS A 249 -19.69 -4.18 2.08
N MET A 250 -18.84 -3.54 2.85
CA MET A 250 -17.63 -2.90 2.37
C MET A 250 -16.46 -3.27 3.26
N GLY A 251 -15.30 -3.44 2.66
CA GLY A 251 -14.03 -3.60 3.36
C GLY A 251 -13.02 -2.53 2.93
N GLY A 252 -12.11 -2.17 3.81
CA GLY A 252 -11.05 -1.22 3.48
C GLY A 252 -9.72 -1.64 4.08
N GLY A 253 -8.65 -1.41 3.33
CA GLY A 253 -7.30 -1.78 3.74
C GLY A 253 -6.24 -1.08 2.90
N LEU A 254 -5.05 -1.65 2.91
CA LEU A 254 -3.96 -1.26 2.03
C LEU A 254 -3.80 -2.32 0.92
N PHE A 255 -3.68 -1.89 -0.32
CA PHE A 255 -3.32 -2.81 -1.38
C PHE A 255 -1.79 -2.89 -1.53
N GLY A 256 -1.33 -4.07 -1.95
CA GLY A 256 0.05 -4.51 -1.80
C GLY A 256 1.09 -3.71 -2.55
N ALA A 257 2.32 -3.87 -2.16
CA ALA A 257 3.47 -3.04 -2.45
C ALA A 257 4.48 -3.78 -3.33
N TRP A 258 4.18 -3.94 -4.61
CA TRP A 258 5.02 -4.67 -5.57
C TRP A 258 5.56 -3.73 -6.64
N THR A 259 6.66 -4.10 -7.26
CA THR A 259 7.35 -3.29 -8.26
C THR A 259 6.93 -3.60 -9.71
N ASP A 260 6.16 -4.66 -9.94
CA ASP A 260 5.60 -4.99 -11.25
C ASP A 260 4.07 -4.81 -11.27
N PRO A 261 3.50 -4.16 -12.30
CA PRO A 261 2.06 -3.92 -12.40
C PRO A 261 1.21 -5.20 -12.44
N ASP A 262 1.74 -6.32 -12.94
CA ASP A 262 1.03 -7.61 -12.96
C ASP A 262 0.62 -8.05 -11.56
N SER A 263 1.42 -7.76 -10.54
CA SER A 263 1.12 -8.10 -9.16
C SER A 263 -0.16 -7.43 -8.63
N TYR A 264 -0.50 -6.26 -9.16
CA TYR A 264 -1.77 -5.59 -8.88
C TYR A 264 -2.89 -6.13 -9.75
N LEU A 265 -2.66 -6.21 -11.05
CA LEU A 265 -3.69 -6.57 -12.02
C LEU A 265 -4.14 -8.03 -11.88
N TYR A 266 -3.20 -8.95 -11.75
CA TYR A 266 -3.51 -10.38 -11.65
C TYR A 266 -4.17 -10.73 -10.31
N ARG A 267 -3.61 -10.25 -9.21
CA ARG A 267 -4.07 -10.64 -7.87
C ARG A 267 -5.42 -10.06 -7.48
N TYR A 268 -5.71 -8.84 -7.93
CA TYR A 268 -6.94 -8.13 -7.52
C TYR A 268 -8.11 -8.30 -8.50
N PHE A 269 -7.85 -8.69 -9.75
CA PHE A 269 -8.90 -8.71 -10.76
C PHE A 269 -9.15 -10.07 -11.44
N ILE A 270 -8.27 -11.06 -11.26
CA ILE A 270 -8.51 -12.38 -11.85
C ILE A 270 -9.41 -13.20 -10.93
N PRO A 271 -10.48 -13.84 -11.48
CA PRO A 271 -11.34 -14.73 -10.72
C PRO A 271 -10.56 -15.85 -10.03
N GLY A 272 -10.91 -16.13 -8.78
CA GLY A 272 -10.26 -17.20 -7.97
C GLY A 272 -8.94 -16.78 -7.32
N GLN A 273 -8.43 -15.58 -7.57
CA GLN A 273 -7.28 -15.08 -6.84
C GLN A 273 -7.67 -14.63 -5.43
N ALA A 274 -6.85 -14.95 -4.43
CA ALA A 274 -7.15 -14.73 -3.02
C ALA A 274 -7.41 -13.25 -2.68
N LEU A 275 -6.72 -12.32 -3.35
CA LEU A 275 -6.86 -10.88 -3.13
C LEU A 275 -7.93 -10.22 -4.00
N ASN A 276 -8.67 -10.98 -4.81
CA ASN A 276 -9.84 -10.48 -5.53
C ASN A 276 -11.04 -10.34 -4.57
N ALA A 277 -10.87 -9.48 -3.57
CA ALA A 277 -11.81 -9.32 -2.47
C ALA A 277 -13.17 -8.75 -2.90
N SER A 278 -13.21 -7.99 -3.99
CA SER A 278 -14.45 -7.45 -4.56
C SER A 278 -15.23 -8.45 -5.42
N GLY A 279 -14.68 -9.64 -5.68
CA GLY A 279 -15.34 -10.66 -6.50
C GLY A 279 -15.41 -10.28 -7.99
N VAL A 280 -14.39 -9.59 -8.51
CA VAL A 280 -14.34 -9.26 -9.95
C VAL A 280 -14.38 -10.54 -10.77
N ASN A 281 -15.35 -10.62 -11.68
CA ASN A 281 -15.52 -11.73 -12.63
C ASN A 281 -15.88 -11.15 -14.02
N ASP A 282 -14.89 -10.60 -14.69
CA ASP A 282 -15.03 -9.94 -15.98
C ASP A 282 -14.14 -10.66 -17.02
N PRO A 283 -14.74 -11.37 -17.99
CA PRO A 283 -14.00 -12.10 -19.03
C PRO A 283 -13.12 -11.18 -19.89
N LYS A 284 -13.60 -9.96 -20.22
CA LYS A 284 -12.84 -9.01 -21.03
C LYS A 284 -11.60 -8.53 -20.29
N LEU A 285 -11.75 -8.11 -19.03
CA LEU A 285 -10.63 -7.71 -18.19
C LEU A 285 -9.64 -8.86 -17.98
N THR A 286 -10.17 -10.06 -17.73
CA THR A 286 -9.35 -11.29 -17.59
C THR A 286 -8.47 -11.52 -18.81
N GLU A 287 -9.00 -11.38 -20.03
CA GLU A 287 -8.20 -11.56 -21.24
C GLU A 287 -7.17 -10.45 -21.42
N MET A 288 -7.52 -9.20 -21.16
CA MET A 288 -6.57 -8.08 -21.20
C MET A 288 -5.39 -8.30 -20.24
N ILE A 289 -5.67 -8.76 -19.01
CA ILE A 289 -4.63 -9.08 -18.01
C ILE A 289 -3.76 -10.24 -18.47
N ARG A 290 -4.35 -11.29 -19.04
CA ARG A 290 -3.59 -12.42 -19.60
C ARG A 290 -2.74 -12.00 -20.79
N LEU A 291 -3.24 -11.10 -21.63
CA LEU A 291 -2.51 -10.58 -22.79
C LEU A 291 -1.25 -9.80 -22.37
N GLN A 292 -1.35 -8.89 -21.37
CA GLN A 292 -0.18 -8.16 -20.90
C GLN A 292 0.92 -9.08 -20.35
N ARG A 293 0.54 -10.19 -19.68
CA ARG A 293 1.50 -11.18 -19.11
C ARG A 293 2.31 -11.92 -20.18
N ARG A 294 1.78 -12.10 -21.37
CA ARG A 294 2.48 -12.77 -22.50
C ARG A 294 3.07 -11.79 -23.51
N THR A 295 3.02 -10.48 -23.22
CA THR A 295 3.57 -9.43 -24.08
C THR A 295 4.94 -9.01 -23.59
N PHE A 296 6.01 -9.49 -24.24
CA PHE A 296 7.40 -9.22 -23.86
C PHE A 296 7.89 -7.84 -24.31
N ASN A 297 7.32 -7.27 -25.36
CA ASN A 297 7.67 -5.90 -25.77
C ASN A 297 7.14 -4.90 -24.74
N VAL A 298 8.05 -4.19 -24.09
CA VAL A 298 7.74 -3.29 -22.96
C VAL A 298 6.75 -2.19 -23.36
N ALA A 299 6.94 -1.57 -24.52
CA ALA A 299 6.06 -0.50 -24.99
C ALA A 299 4.64 -1.02 -25.27
N LYS A 300 4.51 -2.16 -25.96
CA LYS A 300 3.21 -2.80 -26.19
C LYS A 300 2.54 -3.25 -24.88
N ARG A 301 3.32 -3.80 -23.95
CA ARG A 301 2.81 -4.19 -22.63
C ARG A 301 2.28 -2.99 -21.85
N ARG A 302 2.97 -1.85 -21.93
CA ARG A 302 2.55 -0.59 -21.31
C ARG A 302 1.19 -0.13 -21.82
N GLU A 303 1.01 -0.11 -23.14
CA GLU A 303 -0.29 0.28 -23.73
C GLU A 303 -1.45 -0.63 -23.29
N ILE A 304 -1.22 -1.95 -23.24
CA ILE A 304 -2.23 -2.88 -22.73
C ILE A 304 -2.56 -2.57 -21.27
N ILE A 305 -1.55 -2.30 -20.45
CA ILE A 305 -1.74 -1.95 -19.04
C ILE A 305 -2.47 -0.61 -18.88
N TYR A 306 -2.24 0.36 -19.76
CA TYR A 306 -3.00 1.60 -19.81
C TYR A 306 -4.47 1.37 -20.20
N ASP A 307 -4.71 0.50 -21.18
CA ASP A 307 -6.08 0.12 -21.58
C ASP A 307 -6.82 -0.60 -20.44
N ILE A 308 -6.12 -1.45 -19.69
CA ILE A 308 -6.67 -2.08 -18.46
C ILE A 308 -7.10 -1.00 -17.47
N GLN A 309 -6.25 -0.02 -17.17
CA GLN A 309 -6.55 1.04 -16.21
C GLN A 309 -7.71 1.93 -16.69
N ARG A 310 -7.80 2.24 -18.00
CA ARG A 310 -8.96 2.91 -18.60
C ARG A 310 -10.23 2.11 -18.36
N TYR A 311 -10.19 0.81 -18.62
CA TYR A 311 -11.33 -0.07 -18.45
C TYR A 311 -11.77 -0.19 -16.98
N VAL A 312 -10.81 -0.43 -16.08
CA VAL A 312 -11.07 -0.51 -14.63
C VAL A 312 -11.70 0.77 -14.09
N SER A 313 -11.23 1.94 -14.55
CA SER A 313 -11.80 3.23 -14.14
C SER A 313 -13.23 3.46 -14.67
N GLN A 314 -13.54 3.01 -15.89
CA GLN A 314 -14.89 3.08 -16.44
C GLN A 314 -15.87 2.18 -15.68
N GLN A 315 -15.46 0.97 -15.36
CA GLN A 315 -16.27 -0.02 -14.65
C GLN A 315 -16.27 0.17 -13.12
N VAL A 316 -15.38 1.04 -12.61
CA VAL A 316 -15.18 1.29 -11.16
C VAL A 316 -15.06 -0.03 -10.39
N LEU A 317 -14.10 -0.87 -10.80
CA LEU A 317 -13.90 -2.21 -10.22
C LEU A 317 -13.09 -2.19 -8.92
N GLY A 318 -12.58 -1.04 -8.51
CA GLY A 318 -11.92 -0.79 -7.24
C GLY A 318 -11.94 0.70 -6.93
N LEU A 319 -11.93 1.03 -5.65
CA LEU A 319 -11.86 2.39 -5.13
C LEU A 319 -10.49 2.56 -4.47
N TYR A 320 -9.60 3.32 -5.12
CA TYR A 320 -8.22 3.46 -4.71
C TYR A 320 -7.98 4.81 -4.04
N GLY A 321 -7.40 4.78 -2.84
CA GLY A 321 -6.83 5.95 -2.21
C GLY A 321 -5.51 6.36 -2.88
N PRO A 322 -4.99 7.55 -2.56
CA PRO A 322 -3.75 8.05 -3.15
C PRO A 322 -2.53 7.27 -2.67
N SER A 323 -1.48 7.23 -3.49
CA SER A 323 -0.12 6.94 -3.03
C SER A 323 0.45 8.16 -2.34
N VAL A 324 0.95 7.99 -1.13
CA VAL A 324 1.62 9.06 -0.38
C VAL A 324 3.06 9.25 -0.83
N SER A 325 3.56 10.49 -0.78
CA SER A 325 4.98 10.78 -0.93
C SER A 325 5.62 10.87 0.45
N ALA A 326 6.49 9.93 0.77
CA ALA A 326 7.23 9.85 2.01
C ALA A 326 8.66 10.40 1.85
N MET A 327 9.38 10.56 2.95
CA MET A 327 10.78 10.95 2.98
C MET A 327 11.56 9.93 3.82
N ALA A 328 12.65 9.41 3.26
CA ALA A 328 13.62 8.61 3.99
C ALA A 328 14.83 9.46 4.37
N ALA A 329 15.48 9.12 5.48
CA ALA A 329 16.71 9.75 5.92
C ALA A 329 17.69 8.72 6.52
N TRP A 330 18.99 8.91 6.31
CA TRP A 330 20.02 8.04 6.83
C TRP A 330 21.33 8.78 7.07
N GLU A 331 22.19 8.19 7.88
CA GLU A 331 23.49 8.77 8.22
C GLU A 331 24.44 8.77 7.00
N PRO A 332 25.33 9.77 6.86
CA PRO A 332 26.16 9.95 5.66
C PRO A 332 27.18 8.82 5.43
N TYR A 333 27.51 8.06 6.46
CA TYR A 333 28.38 6.89 6.37
C TYR A 333 27.65 5.64 5.82
N VAL A 334 26.33 5.65 5.75
CA VAL A 334 25.57 4.57 5.09
C VAL A 334 25.64 4.77 3.59
N LYS A 335 26.27 3.84 2.88
CA LYS A 335 26.49 3.90 1.44
C LYS A 335 25.61 2.89 0.71
N ASN A 336 25.34 3.20 -0.55
CA ASN A 336 24.54 2.36 -1.44
C ASN A 336 23.18 1.95 -0.87
N PHE A 337 22.55 2.90 -0.15
CA PHE A 337 21.24 2.76 0.46
C PHE A 337 20.22 3.66 -0.26
N GLY A 338 18.98 3.24 -0.28
CA GLY A 338 17.86 4.01 -0.80
C GLY A 338 16.58 3.68 -0.04
N PRO A 339 15.53 4.53 -0.18
CA PRO A 339 14.26 4.32 0.50
C PRO A 339 13.57 3.04 0.04
N ASN A 340 12.77 2.49 0.91
CA ASN A 340 11.92 1.36 0.61
C ASN A 340 10.63 1.82 -0.06
N ILE A 341 10.51 1.64 -1.35
CA ILE A 341 9.31 2.01 -2.12
C ILE A 341 8.19 0.97 -2.00
N GLY A 342 8.50 -0.25 -1.51
CA GLY A 342 7.56 -1.36 -1.41
C GLY A 342 8.06 -2.46 -0.51
N HIS A 343 7.49 -3.66 -0.64
CA HIS A 343 7.94 -4.83 0.13
C HIS A 343 9.19 -5.45 -0.49
N ASP A 344 10.34 -5.18 0.10
CA ASP A 344 11.62 -5.80 -0.26
C ASP A 344 12.15 -6.73 0.84
N TYR A 345 11.50 -6.74 1.99
CA TYR A 345 11.86 -7.55 3.16
C TYR A 345 13.34 -7.44 3.57
N GLY A 346 13.93 -6.25 3.41
CA GLY A 346 15.33 -5.98 3.70
C GLY A 346 16.31 -6.39 2.60
N GLY A 347 15.81 -6.82 1.44
CA GLY A 347 16.67 -7.22 0.31
C GLY A 347 17.61 -6.10 -0.15
N ARG A 348 17.17 -4.84 -0.14
CA ARG A 348 18.04 -3.68 -0.45
C ARG A 348 19.23 -3.51 0.50
N LEU A 349 19.12 -3.97 1.76
CA LEU A 349 20.20 -3.87 2.74
C LEU A 349 21.41 -4.74 2.36
N MET A 350 21.24 -5.75 1.49
CA MET A 350 22.35 -6.57 1.05
C MET A 350 23.43 -5.78 0.29
N ALA A 351 23.04 -4.70 -0.37
CA ALA A 351 23.95 -3.85 -1.14
C ALA A 351 24.48 -2.66 -0.31
N ALA A 352 23.87 -2.36 0.83
CA ALA A 352 24.32 -1.28 1.71
C ALA A 352 25.60 -1.67 2.47
N TRP A 353 26.41 -0.66 2.82
CA TRP A 353 27.62 -0.82 3.64
C TRP A 353 27.90 0.46 4.44
N LEU A 354 28.72 0.35 5.48
CA LEU A 354 29.04 1.44 6.40
C LEU A 354 30.46 1.90 6.18
N ASP A 355 30.63 3.18 5.86
CA ASP A 355 31.91 3.88 5.69
C ASP A 355 32.26 4.61 7.01
N ARG A 356 32.67 3.84 8.02
CA ARG A 356 33.04 4.33 9.36
C ARG A 356 34.52 4.26 9.59
#